data_670c892f738765942c4791e5525cf2cf
#
_entry.id   670c892f738765942c4791e5525cf2cf
#
_cell.length_a   1.000
_cell.length_b   1.000
_cell.length_c   1.000
_cell.angle_alpha   90.00
_cell.angle_beta   90.00
_cell.angle_gamma   90.00
#
_symmetry.space_group_name_H-M   'P 1'
#
loop_
_entity.id
_entity.type
_entity.pdbx_description
1 polymer ?
#
loop_
_entity_poly.entity_id
_entity_poly.type
_entity_poly.pdbx_seq_one_letter_code
_entity_poly.pdbx_strand_id
1 'polypeptide(L)'
;LNLSDRVVDIAGEGYDCAVRVGDLPDSSLVSVRLADNRRLCVATPRYLQQRGTPRHPSELVKFDCLTLSSDASQTRGWAFQIPLDPPEPGTRELIHLRPGGPLDCSDGQVLREWCLAGYGIAWRSTWEVEADIAAGRLVPVLEDFAAPPNGIYAVFPQRKHLALRVRLWVDFLKQRYSQPQFWGAGA
;
A
#
# COMPACT_ATOMS: atom_id res chain seq x y z
N LEU A 1 -21.31 -5.64 -1.69
CA LEU A 1 -19.88 -5.45 -1.49
C LEU A 1 -19.14 -5.99 -2.71
N ASN A 2 -18.25 -5.19 -3.26
CA ASN A 2 -17.31 -5.60 -4.31
C ASN A 2 -15.89 -5.42 -3.77
N LEU A 3 -15.09 -6.49 -3.78
CA LEU A 3 -13.69 -6.47 -3.40
C LEU A 3 -12.86 -6.48 -4.68
N SER A 4 -12.02 -5.47 -4.86
CA SER A 4 -11.20 -5.35 -6.07
C SER A 4 -10.00 -4.43 -5.81
N ASP A 5 -8.84 -4.81 -6.29
CA ASP A 5 -7.65 -3.93 -6.32
C ASP A 5 -7.65 -2.97 -7.53
N ARG A 6 -8.67 -3.07 -8.38
CA ARG A 6 -8.92 -2.14 -9.48
C ARG A 6 -9.44 -0.81 -8.96
N VAL A 7 -9.02 0.29 -9.59
CA VAL A 7 -9.64 1.60 -9.34
C VAL A 7 -11.03 1.63 -9.98
N VAL A 8 -12.05 1.64 -9.14
CA VAL A 8 -13.47 1.62 -9.55
C VAL A 8 -13.94 3.04 -9.81
N ASP A 9 -14.68 3.27 -10.90
CA ASP A 9 -15.46 4.50 -11.10
C ASP A 9 -16.74 4.45 -10.26
N ILE A 10 -16.67 5.05 -9.07
CA ILE A 10 -17.76 5.02 -8.08
C ILE A 10 -19.07 5.57 -8.67
N ALA A 11 -18.99 6.67 -9.42
CA ALA A 11 -20.18 7.33 -9.97
C ALA A 11 -20.73 6.57 -11.18
N GLY A 12 -19.85 6.18 -12.11
CA GLY A 12 -20.24 5.50 -13.35
C GLY A 12 -20.73 4.08 -13.13
N GLU A 13 -20.15 3.38 -12.14
CA GLU A 13 -20.55 1.99 -11.80
C GLU A 13 -21.64 1.91 -10.74
N GLY A 14 -22.20 3.04 -10.29
CA GLY A 14 -23.36 3.08 -9.40
C GLY A 14 -23.08 2.71 -7.94
N TYR A 15 -21.84 2.79 -7.49
CA TYR A 15 -21.51 2.59 -6.07
C TYR A 15 -21.86 3.81 -5.22
N ASP A 16 -22.31 3.58 -4.01
CA ASP A 16 -22.57 4.66 -3.05
C ASP A 16 -21.27 5.21 -2.42
N CYS A 17 -20.32 4.33 -2.13
CA CYS A 17 -18.99 4.69 -1.65
C CYS A 17 -17.98 3.57 -1.90
N ALA A 18 -16.68 3.89 -1.79
CA ALA A 18 -15.60 2.91 -1.79
C ALA A 18 -14.59 3.21 -0.68
N VAL A 19 -13.90 2.17 -0.22
CA VAL A 19 -12.68 2.33 0.60
C VAL A 19 -11.48 2.29 -0.34
N ARG A 20 -10.63 3.31 -0.26
CA ARG A 20 -9.40 3.41 -1.05
C ARG A 20 -8.18 3.52 -0.15
N VAL A 21 -7.13 2.80 -0.51
CA VAL A 21 -5.85 2.77 0.19
C VAL A 21 -4.81 3.52 -0.64
N GLY A 22 -4.13 4.48 -0.02
CA GLY A 22 -3.10 5.27 -0.67
C GLY A 22 -3.57 6.66 -1.06
N ASP A 23 -2.74 7.35 -1.86
CA ASP A 23 -3.03 8.72 -2.27
C ASP A 23 -4.22 8.77 -3.21
N LEU A 24 -5.06 9.77 -2.98
CA LEU A 24 -6.22 10.01 -3.83
C LEU A 24 -5.80 10.93 -4.99
N PRO A 25 -6.18 10.61 -6.24
CA PRO A 25 -6.07 11.58 -7.32
C PRO A 25 -7.04 12.73 -7.08
N ASP A 26 -6.74 13.88 -7.65
CA ASP A 26 -7.69 14.99 -7.71
C ASP A 26 -8.99 14.51 -8.38
N SER A 27 -10.08 14.64 -7.67
CA SER A 27 -11.38 14.19 -8.15
C SER A 27 -12.49 15.01 -7.50
N SER A 28 -13.67 14.97 -8.10
CA SER A 28 -14.91 15.55 -7.54
C SER A 28 -15.49 14.73 -6.39
N LEU A 29 -14.79 13.69 -5.94
CA LEU A 29 -15.24 12.85 -4.84
C LEU A 29 -14.93 13.49 -3.49
N VAL A 30 -15.82 13.29 -2.55
CA VAL A 30 -15.57 13.60 -1.13
C VAL A 30 -14.78 12.45 -0.54
N SER A 31 -13.73 12.78 0.21
CA SER A 31 -12.91 11.81 0.92
C SER A 31 -12.96 12.02 2.42
N VAL A 32 -13.03 10.93 3.16
CA VAL A 32 -12.96 10.91 4.62
C VAL A 32 -11.85 9.96 5.04
N ARG A 33 -10.82 10.49 5.72
CA ARG A 33 -9.72 9.65 6.22
C ARG A 33 -10.24 8.73 7.33
N LEU A 34 -9.95 7.45 7.18
CA LEU A 34 -10.34 6.40 8.13
C LEU A 34 -9.16 5.96 9.01
N ALA A 35 -7.97 5.81 8.41
CA ALA A 35 -6.76 5.38 9.11
C ALA A 35 -5.51 5.78 8.33
N ASP A 36 -4.36 5.62 8.98
CA ASP A 36 -3.04 5.69 8.35
C ASP A 36 -2.71 4.36 7.67
N ASN A 37 -1.93 4.44 6.60
CA ASN A 37 -1.40 3.29 5.89
C ASN A 37 0.10 3.48 5.64
N ARG A 38 0.91 2.65 6.24
CA ARG A 38 2.36 2.58 5.97
C ARG A 38 2.62 1.42 5.03
N ARG A 39 3.53 1.60 4.08
CA ARG A 39 3.99 0.54 3.19
C ARG A 39 5.47 0.27 3.37
N LEU A 40 5.85 -1.00 3.30
CA LEU A 40 7.22 -1.47 3.42
C LEU A 40 7.57 -2.40 2.25
N CYS A 41 8.85 -2.40 1.87
CA CYS A 41 9.40 -3.47 1.06
C CYS A 41 9.69 -4.66 1.96
N VAL A 42 9.24 -5.84 1.57
CA VAL A 42 9.42 -7.08 2.34
C VAL A 42 9.87 -8.22 1.43
N ALA A 43 10.65 -9.13 1.98
CA ALA A 43 11.05 -10.37 1.31
C ALA A 43 11.27 -11.49 2.34
N THR A 44 11.33 -12.74 1.89
CA THR A 44 11.71 -13.85 2.78
C THR A 44 13.20 -13.81 3.12
N PRO A 45 13.61 -14.26 4.34
CA PRO A 45 15.03 -14.42 4.68
C PRO A 45 15.79 -15.27 3.65
N ARG A 46 15.15 -16.34 3.14
CA ARG A 46 15.74 -17.23 2.13
C ARG A 46 16.06 -16.47 0.83
N TYR A 47 15.14 -15.64 0.33
CA TYR A 47 15.37 -14.86 -0.88
C TYR A 47 16.57 -13.90 -0.69
N LEU A 48 16.60 -13.20 0.46
CA LEU A 48 17.67 -12.27 0.76
C LEU A 48 19.04 -12.95 0.94
N GLN A 49 19.09 -14.17 1.48
CA GLN A 49 20.32 -14.97 1.56
C GLN A 49 20.87 -15.32 0.17
N GLN A 50 20.00 -15.61 -0.78
CA GLN A 50 20.39 -16.00 -2.14
C GLN A 50 20.75 -14.81 -3.04
N ARG A 51 20.03 -13.70 -2.91
CA ARG A 51 20.12 -12.56 -3.84
C ARG A 51 20.81 -11.33 -3.24
N GLY A 52 21.06 -11.34 -1.94
CA GLY A 52 21.52 -10.18 -1.18
C GLY A 52 20.37 -9.30 -0.70
N THR A 53 20.72 -8.28 0.06
CA THR A 53 19.76 -7.31 0.62
C THR A 53 20.01 -5.94 -0.01
N PRO A 54 18.99 -5.30 -0.62
CA PRO A 54 19.15 -3.96 -1.18
C PRO A 54 19.40 -2.94 -0.06
N ARG A 55 20.36 -2.06 -0.25
CA ARG A 55 20.74 -1.00 0.70
C ARG A 55 20.24 0.38 0.31
N HIS A 56 19.82 0.55 -0.94
CA HIS A 56 19.26 1.79 -1.47
C HIS A 56 18.14 1.47 -2.47
N PRO A 57 17.07 2.29 -2.54
CA PRO A 57 15.95 2.04 -3.46
C PRO A 57 16.34 1.86 -4.92
N SER A 58 17.38 2.55 -5.40
CA SER A 58 17.89 2.39 -6.77
C SER A 58 18.44 1.00 -7.09
N GLU A 59 18.77 0.21 -6.06
CA GLU A 59 19.27 -1.15 -6.26
C GLU A 59 18.16 -2.15 -6.59
N LEU A 60 16.88 -1.78 -6.39
CA LEU A 60 15.75 -2.65 -6.71
C LEU A 60 15.75 -3.14 -8.15
N VAL A 61 16.38 -2.42 -9.06
CA VAL A 61 16.59 -2.85 -10.46
C VAL A 61 17.35 -4.18 -10.59
N LYS A 62 18.12 -4.59 -9.57
CA LYS A 62 18.90 -5.83 -9.53
C LYS A 62 18.14 -7.01 -8.91
N PHE A 63 16.92 -6.77 -8.41
CA PHE A 63 16.12 -7.76 -7.68
C PHE A 63 14.83 -8.09 -8.43
N ASP A 64 14.31 -9.27 -8.16
CA ASP A 64 13.00 -9.67 -8.66
C ASP A 64 11.94 -8.97 -7.81
N CYS A 65 11.32 -7.94 -8.35
CA CYS A 65 10.27 -7.20 -7.66
C CYS A 65 8.89 -7.71 -8.09
N LEU A 66 8.04 -7.98 -7.11
CA LEU A 66 6.68 -8.46 -7.32
C LEU A 66 5.76 -7.25 -7.40
N THR A 67 5.15 -7.01 -8.56
CA THR A 67 4.41 -5.78 -8.83
C THR A 67 2.91 -6.02 -8.89
N LEU A 68 2.16 -5.05 -8.35
CA LEU A 68 0.70 -5.05 -8.46
C LEU A 68 0.32 -4.33 -9.76
N SER A 69 -0.30 -5.04 -10.69
CA SER A 69 -0.70 -4.51 -12.00
C SER A 69 -2.05 -3.76 -11.98
N SER A 70 -2.40 -3.14 -10.84
CA SER A 70 -3.51 -2.21 -10.79
C SER A 70 -3.13 -0.86 -11.41
N ASP A 71 -4.06 -0.20 -12.08
CA ASP A 71 -3.83 1.09 -12.76
C ASP A 71 -3.19 2.14 -11.85
N ALA A 72 -3.59 2.21 -10.59
CA ALA A 72 -3.04 3.14 -9.62
C ALA A 72 -1.58 2.83 -9.25
N SER A 73 -1.22 1.55 -9.10
CA SER A 73 0.14 1.13 -8.77
C SER A 73 1.09 1.28 -9.95
N GLN A 74 0.63 0.97 -11.16
CA GLN A 74 1.43 1.14 -12.37
C GLN A 74 1.71 2.61 -12.67
N THR A 75 0.74 3.50 -12.40
CA THR A 75 0.89 4.92 -12.69
C THR A 75 1.87 5.61 -11.75
N ARG A 76 1.87 5.26 -10.46
CA ARG A 76 2.64 5.97 -9.42
C ARG A 76 3.94 5.27 -9.02
N GLY A 77 3.98 3.93 -9.03
CA GLY A 77 5.14 3.15 -8.57
C GLY A 77 5.24 3.06 -7.04
N TRP A 78 6.38 2.58 -6.58
CA TRP A 78 6.73 2.43 -5.16
C TRP A 78 7.32 3.72 -4.63
N ALA A 79 6.79 4.24 -3.54
CA ALA A 79 7.20 5.51 -2.96
C ALA A 79 8.30 5.33 -1.92
N PHE A 80 9.35 6.15 -2.01
CA PHE A 80 10.47 6.18 -1.08
C PHE A 80 10.83 7.61 -0.72
N GLN A 81 11.42 7.79 0.47
CA GLN A 81 12.06 9.03 0.88
C GLN A 81 13.59 8.86 0.83
N ILE A 82 14.26 9.69 0.04
CA ILE A 82 15.72 9.71 -0.03
C ILE A 82 16.27 11.05 0.50
N PRO A 83 17.50 11.07 1.05
CA PRO A 83 18.19 12.33 1.33
C PRO A 83 18.33 13.17 0.06
N LEU A 84 18.29 14.49 0.18
CA LEU A 84 18.62 15.39 -0.93
C LEU A 84 20.11 15.27 -1.32
N ASP A 85 20.43 15.62 -2.57
CA ASP A 85 21.78 15.77 -3.04
C ASP A 85 21.97 17.20 -3.60
N PRO A 86 22.74 18.08 -2.94
CA PRO A 86 23.51 17.87 -1.69
C PRO A 86 22.59 17.67 -0.45
N PRO A 87 23.06 16.91 0.54
CA PRO A 87 22.24 16.55 1.69
C PRO A 87 21.97 17.78 2.59
N GLU A 88 20.70 18.00 2.89
CA GLU A 88 20.26 18.97 3.89
C GLU A 88 19.71 18.24 5.12
N PRO A 89 20.18 18.58 6.34
CA PRO A 89 19.75 17.91 7.56
C PRO A 89 18.22 17.95 7.73
N GLY A 90 17.62 16.77 7.87
CA GLY A 90 16.17 16.62 8.08
C GLY A 90 15.30 16.76 6.84
N THR A 91 15.88 17.10 5.68
CA THR A 91 15.12 17.22 4.43
C THR A 91 15.29 15.94 3.60
N ARG A 92 14.17 15.40 3.14
CA ARG A 92 14.12 14.22 2.27
C ARG A 92 13.21 14.47 1.09
N GLU A 93 13.57 13.91 -0.05
CA GLU A 93 12.77 13.95 -1.27
C GLU A 93 11.90 12.70 -1.37
N LEU A 94 10.63 12.89 -1.73
CA LEU A 94 9.75 11.78 -2.06
C LEU A 94 9.94 11.40 -3.53
N ILE A 95 10.44 10.20 -3.76
CA ILE A 95 10.63 9.66 -5.09
C ILE A 95 9.68 8.49 -5.34
N HIS A 96 9.39 8.24 -6.62
CA HIS A 96 8.60 7.09 -7.04
C HIS A 96 9.42 6.25 -8.02
N LEU A 97 9.61 4.97 -7.70
CA LEU A 97 10.30 4.01 -8.55
C LEU A 97 9.31 2.99 -9.09
N ARG A 98 9.57 2.53 -10.30
CA ARG A 98 8.82 1.43 -10.93
C ARG A 98 9.76 0.24 -11.09
N PRO A 99 10.02 -0.51 -10.01
CA PRO A 99 10.85 -1.68 -10.11
C PRO A 99 10.15 -2.72 -11.00
N GLY A 100 10.93 -3.43 -11.77
CA GLY A 100 10.44 -4.53 -12.60
C GLY A 100 10.75 -5.88 -11.99
N GLY A 101 10.08 -6.91 -12.49
CA GLY A 101 10.34 -8.28 -12.10
C GLY A 101 9.60 -9.25 -13.01
N PRO A 102 9.82 -10.56 -12.83
CA PRO A 102 9.23 -11.58 -13.69
C PRO A 102 7.75 -11.84 -13.43
N LEU A 103 7.21 -11.33 -12.30
CA LEU A 103 5.86 -11.61 -11.86
C LEU A 103 5.11 -10.32 -11.51
N ASP A 104 3.94 -10.16 -12.09
CA ASP A 104 2.96 -9.15 -11.74
C ASP A 104 1.56 -9.76 -11.66
N CYS A 105 0.69 -9.21 -10.83
CA CYS A 105 -0.71 -9.62 -10.75
C CYS A 105 -1.60 -8.46 -10.31
N SER A 106 -2.90 -8.60 -10.52
CA SER A 106 -3.92 -7.63 -10.13
C SER A 106 -4.50 -7.87 -8.72
N ASP A 107 -3.98 -8.85 -7.98
CA ASP A 107 -4.47 -9.25 -6.67
C ASP A 107 -3.35 -9.17 -5.62
N GLY A 108 -3.58 -8.34 -4.60
CA GLY A 108 -2.60 -8.10 -3.55
C GLY A 108 -2.34 -9.31 -2.65
N GLN A 109 -3.33 -10.19 -2.47
CA GLN A 109 -3.14 -11.40 -1.67
C GLN A 109 -2.25 -12.40 -2.41
N VAL A 110 -2.49 -12.62 -3.69
CA VAL A 110 -1.63 -13.48 -4.54
C VAL A 110 -0.18 -12.96 -4.51
N LEU A 111 -0.01 -11.65 -4.61
CA LEU A 111 1.32 -11.04 -4.55
C LEU A 111 2.00 -11.28 -3.19
N ARG A 112 1.26 -11.21 -2.08
CA ARG A 112 1.77 -11.56 -0.75
C ARG A 112 2.16 -13.04 -0.67
N GLU A 113 1.36 -13.95 -1.22
CA GLU A 113 1.66 -15.38 -1.26
C GLU A 113 2.92 -15.67 -2.08
N TRP A 114 3.11 -15.02 -3.22
CA TRP A 114 4.35 -15.13 -3.99
C TRP A 114 5.57 -14.61 -3.22
N CYS A 115 5.41 -13.52 -2.48
CA CYS A 115 6.47 -13.01 -1.62
C CYS A 115 6.85 -14.05 -0.54
N LEU A 116 5.87 -14.63 0.14
CA LEU A 116 6.07 -15.69 1.13
C LEU A 116 6.69 -16.97 0.54
N ALA A 117 6.40 -17.27 -0.71
CA ALA A 117 7.04 -18.36 -1.45
C ALA A 117 8.50 -18.06 -1.84
N GLY A 118 8.97 -16.82 -1.64
CA GLY A 118 10.36 -16.41 -1.88
C GLY A 118 10.66 -16.04 -3.33
N TYR A 119 9.65 -15.62 -4.10
CA TYR A 119 9.84 -15.24 -5.50
C TYR A 119 10.40 -13.82 -5.68
N GLY A 120 10.45 -13.00 -4.63
CA GLY A 120 11.01 -11.66 -4.78
C GLY A 120 10.67 -10.72 -3.63
N ILE A 121 10.92 -9.43 -3.88
CA ILE A 121 10.60 -8.33 -2.98
C ILE A 121 9.22 -7.77 -3.34
N ALA A 122 8.35 -7.60 -2.36
CA ALA A 122 7.04 -6.99 -2.52
C ALA A 122 6.96 -5.67 -1.71
N TRP A 123 6.22 -4.69 -2.21
CA TRP A 123 5.91 -3.45 -1.51
C TRP A 123 4.45 -3.49 -1.04
N ARG A 124 4.27 -3.71 0.28
CA ARG A 124 2.96 -4.03 0.85
C ARG A 124 2.63 -3.14 2.04
N SER A 125 1.33 -2.96 2.29
CA SER A 125 0.84 -2.28 3.48
C SER A 125 1.20 -3.08 4.74
N THR A 126 1.58 -2.41 5.82
CA THR A 126 2.01 -3.06 7.07
C THR A 126 0.95 -3.99 7.61
N TRP A 127 -0.32 -3.60 7.57
CA TRP A 127 -1.44 -4.41 8.05
C TRP A 127 -1.61 -5.75 7.31
N GLU A 128 -1.07 -5.89 6.10
CA GLU A 128 -1.10 -7.14 5.33
C GLU A 128 0.03 -8.10 5.72
N VAL A 129 1.17 -7.57 6.15
CA VAL A 129 2.42 -8.32 6.32
C VAL A 129 2.97 -8.32 7.75
N GLU A 130 2.37 -7.57 8.67
CA GLU A 130 2.86 -7.43 10.04
C GLU A 130 2.93 -8.76 10.78
N ALA A 131 1.92 -9.62 10.63
CA ALA A 131 1.92 -10.96 11.20
C ALA A 131 3.03 -11.85 10.63
N ASP A 132 3.37 -11.69 9.35
CA ASP A 132 4.46 -12.44 8.71
C ASP A 132 5.82 -11.93 9.16
N ILE A 133 5.95 -10.62 9.37
CA ILE A 133 7.17 -10.00 9.90
C ILE A 133 7.38 -10.45 11.35
N ALA A 134 6.35 -10.38 12.19
CA ALA A 134 6.41 -10.82 13.58
C ALA A 134 6.77 -12.32 13.71
N ALA A 135 6.30 -13.14 12.79
CA ALA A 135 6.63 -14.57 12.72
C ALA A 135 7.98 -14.88 12.05
N GLY A 136 8.72 -13.87 11.60
CA GLY A 136 10.00 -14.03 10.90
C GLY A 136 9.90 -14.65 9.51
N ARG A 137 8.70 -14.78 8.93
CA ARG A 137 8.49 -15.27 7.56
C ARG A 137 8.90 -14.25 6.51
N LEU A 138 8.68 -12.96 6.81
CA LEU A 138 9.12 -11.84 6.01
C LEU A 138 10.05 -10.94 6.82
N VAL A 139 10.97 -10.28 6.13
CA VAL A 139 11.89 -9.28 6.70
C VAL A 139 11.68 -7.98 5.94
N PRO A 140 11.50 -6.84 6.62
CA PRO A 140 11.48 -5.55 5.97
C PRO A 140 12.86 -5.20 5.44
N VAL A 141 12.90 -4.60 4.25
CA VAL A 141 14.11 -4.05 3.61
C VAL A 141 13.86 -2.60 3.22
N LEU A 142 14.91 -1.80 3.12
CA LEU A 142 14.82 -0.36 2.79
C LEU A 142 13.92 0.43 3.75
N GLU A 143 13.81 0.02 5.00
CA GLU A 143 12.90 0.63 5.97
C GLU A 143 13.23 2.10 6.25
N ASP A 144 14.53 2.46 6.25
CA ASP A 144 15.01 3.83 6.41
C ASP A 144 14.57 4.77 5.26
N PHE A 145 14.20 4.19 4.15
CA PHE A 145 13.70 4.89 2.96
C PHE A 145 12.17 4.82 2.82
N ALA A 146 11.47 4.23 3.77
CA ALA A 146 10.02 4.13 3.69
C ALA A 146 9.38 5.53 3.58
N ALA A 147 8.47 5.69 2.61
CA ALA A 147 7.71 6.92 2.48
C ALA A 147 6.83 7.17 3.72
N PRO A 148 6.46 8.43 4.00
CA PRO A 148 5.53 8.74 5.07
C PRO A 148 4.24 7.95 4.93
N PRO A 149 3.55 7.63 6.05
CA PRO A 149 2.25 7.00 5.97
C PRO A 149 1.28 7.82 5.11
N ASN A 150 0.67 7.18 4.13
CA ASN A 150 -0.48 7.73 3.43
C ASN A 150 -1.78 7.32 4.14
N GLY A 151 -2.96 7.42 3.50
CA GLY A 151 -4.22 7.18 4.18
C GLY A 151 -5.00 6.00 3.64
N ILE A 152 -5.93 5.53 4.46
CA ILE A 152 -7.10 4.75 4.05
C ILE A 152 -8.28 5.70 4.09
N TYR A 153 -9.04 5.77 3.02
CA TYR A 153 -10.12 6.75 2.86
C TYR A 153 -11.44 6.07 2.47
N ALA A 154 -12.54 6.53 3.05
CA ALA A 154 -13.85 6.35 2.44
C ALA A 154 -14.05 7.46 1.41
N VAL A 155 -14.38 7.10 0.18
CA VAL A 155 -14.62 8.05 -0.91
C VAL A 155 -16.02 7.84 -1.48
N PHE A 156 -16.71 8.95 -1.77
CA PHE A 156 -18.09 8.92 -2.29
C PHE A 156 -18.37 10.17 -3.13
N PRO A 157 -19.34 10.10 -4.07
CA PRO A 157 -19.70 11.25 -4.88
C PRO A 157 -20.23 12.41 -4.03
N GLN A 158 -19.85 13.64 -4.39
CA GLN A 158 -20.41 14.84 -3.78
C GLN A 158 -21.92 14.91 -4.11
N ARG A 159 -22.76 14.83 -3.09
CA ARG A 159 -24.22 14.96 -3.21
C ARG A 159 -24.71 15.99 -2.21
N LYS A 160 -25.79 16.70 -2.55
CA LYS A 160 -26.42 17.69 -1.66
C LYS A 160 -26.81 17.07 -0.31
N HIS A 161 -27.18 15.79 -0.30
CA HIS A 161 -27.47 15.02 0.90
C HIS A 161 -26.79 13.64 0.81
N LEU A 162 -25.94 13.34 1.77
CA LEU A 162 -25.32 12.02 1.90
C LEU A 162 -26.38 11.04 2.42
N ALA A 163 -26.58 9.92 1.72
CA ALA A 163 -27.51 8.89 2.15
C ALA A 163 -27.14 8.37 3.55
N LEU A 164 -28.13 8.19 4.42
CA LEU A 164 -27.92 7.74 5.80
C LEU A 164 -27.09 6.45 5.87
N ARG A 165 -27.33 5.49 4.97
CA ARG A 165 -26.56 4.23 4.92
C ARG A 165 -25.07 4.45 4.70
N VAL A 166 -24.67 5.43 3.87
CA VAL A 166 -23.26 5.76 3.62
C VAL A 166 -22.64 6.41 4.85
N ARG A 167 -23.36 7.34 5.48
CA ARG A 167 -22.91 7.97 6.71
C ARG A 167 -22.67 6.94 7.82
N LEU A 168 -23.65 6.08 8.08
CA LEU A 168 -23.53 5.03 9.09
C LEU A 168 -22.37 4.06 8.78
N TRP A 169 -22.17 3.73 7.52
CA TRP A 169 -21.07 2.88 7.10
C TRP A 169 -19.69 3.55 7.33
N VAL A 170 -19.55 4.82 6.98
CA VAL A 170 -18.32 5.58 7.22
C VAL A 170 -18.03 5.72 8.72
N ASP A 171 -19.05 6.02 9.53
CA ASP A 171 -18.91 6.12 10.99
C ASP A 171 -18.51 4.78 11.62
N PHE A 172 -19.11 3.68 11.16
CA PHE A 172 -18.73 2.32 11.56
C PHE A 172 -17.27 2.01 11.23
N LEU A 173 -16.83 2.31 10.00
CA LEU A 173 -15.45 2.09 9.59
C LEU A 173 -14.47 2.93 10.41
N LYS A 174 -14.77 4.21 10.65
CA LYS A 174 -13.95 5.07 11.51
C LYS A 174 -13.76 4.47 12.90
N GLN A 175 -14.87 4.03 13.51
CA GLN A 175 -14.83 3.41 14.83
C GLN A 175 -14.01 2.12 14.83
N ARG A 176 -14.15 1.29 13.80
CA ARG A 176 -13.40 0.01 13.72
C ARG A 176 -11.93 0.25 13.47
N TYR A 177 -11.58 1.14 12.55
CA TYR A 177 -10.19 1.40 12.16
C TYR A 177 -9.41 2.21 13.20
N SER A 178 -10.08 2.91 14.12
CA SER A 178 -9.43 3.56 15.27
C SER A 178 -9.03 2.59 16.37
N GLN A 179 -9.48 1.34 16.32
CA GLN A 179 -9.15 0.32 17.33
C GLN A 179 -7.82 -0.35 16.98
N PRO A 180 -6.76 -0.26 17.81
CA PRO A 180 -5.45 -0.87 17.52
C PRO A 180 -5.54 -2.38 17.23
N GLN A 181 -6.40 -3.09 17.97
CA GLN A 181 -6.61 -4.53 17.81
C GLN A 181 -7.23 -4.91 16.46
N PHE A 182 -7.84 -3.98 15.74
CA PHE A 182 -8.35 -4.24 14.38
C PHE A 182 -7.22 -4.56 13.40
N TRP A 183 -6.09 -3.88 13.56
CA TRP A 183 -4.92 -4.04 12.68
C TRP A 183 -4.03 -5.22 13.12
N GLY A 184 -4.05 -5.56 14.41
CA GLY A 184 -3.32 -6.70 14.95
C GLY A 184 -4.09 -8.04 14.96
N ALA A 185 -5.36 -8.05 14.60
CA ALA A 185 -6.22 -9.23 14.63
C ALA A 185 -6.12 -10.13 13.37
N GLY A 186 -5.17 -9.88 12.51
CA GLY A 186 -4.87 -10.69 11.32
C GLY A 186 -3.95 -11.88 11.62
N ALA A 187 -4.08 -12.47 12.79
CA ALA A 187 -3.40 -13.70 13.17
C ALA A 187 -4.40 -14.85 13.18
#